data_a28dd83b6d04a6dcfc3d9e712c686f43
#
_entry.id   a28dd83b6d04a6dcfc3d9e712c686f43
#
_cell.length_a   1.000
_cell.length_b   1.000
_cell.length_c   1.000
_cell.angle_alpha   90.00
_cell.angle_beta   90.00
_cell.angle_gamma   90.00
#
_symmetry.space_group_name_H-M   'P 1'
#
loop_
_entity.id
_entity.type
_entity.pdbx_description
1 polymer ?
#
loop_
_entity_poly.entity_id
_entity_poly.type
_entity_poly.pdbx_seq_one_letter_code
_entity_poly.pdbx_strand_id
1 'polypeptide(L)'
;MELIILAILAVVVLYQLYAVLGRRMGRQPGDAKPAPARPAAREPLRPAEEPKPRLEAEGLAALRTRDPRFDPEHFLQGARSAYETIVRGFAAGDREALRRLVAPEAMTAFEQGIDAREAEGRSEAVEFQHAPRADLDKVELNGDRARVRTRFLAEFRSRTKGPEGEAVDDRRTAELWTFERDLTSPDPNWTLVRVEAAEA
;
A
#
# COMPACT_ATOMS: atom_id res chain seq x y z
N MET A 1 -12.57 4.83 -16.46
CA MET A 1 -12.59 5.50 -15.14
C MET A 1 -13.29 4.67 -14.06
N GLU A 2 -14.36 3.96 -14.38
CA GLU A 2 -15.10 3.12 -13.42
C GLU A 2 -14.27 1.99 -12.77
N LEU A 3 -13.36 1.36 -13.49
CA LEU A 3 -12.51 0.27 -12.97
C LEU A 3 -11.55 0.72 -11.86
N ILE A 4 -11.11 1.97 -11.86
CA ILE A 4 -10.20 2.51 -10.84
C ILE A 4 -10.96 2.79 -9.54
N ILE A 5 -12.19 3.28 -9.65
CA ILE A 5 -13.08 3.51 -8.50
C ILE A 5 -13.46 2.19 -7.84
N LEU A 6 -13.75 1.16 -8.65
CA LEU A 6 -14.05 -0.19 -8.15
C LEU A 6 -12.86 -0.86 -7.44
N ALA A 7 -11.63 -0.64 -7.91
CA ALA A 7 -10.43 -1.20 -7.27
C ALA A 7 -10.17 -0.57 -5.88
N ILE A 8 -10.35 0.73 -5.75
CA ILE A 8 -10.17 1.44 -4.46
C ILE A 8 -11.31 1.08 -3.49
N LEU A 9 -12.54 0.97 -4.01
CA LEU A 9 -13.69 0.53 -3.22
C LEU A 9 -13.54 -0.93 -2.77
N ALA A 10 -12.94 -1.79 -3.61
CA ALA A 10 -12.63 -3.17 -3.26
C ALA A 10 -11.58 -3.26 -2.14
N VAL A 11 -10.56 -2.39 -2.12
CA VAL A 11 -9.57 -2.34 -1.05
C VAL A 11 -10.22 -1.89 0.27
N VAL A 12 -11.10 -0.90 0.24
CA VAL A 12 -11.84 -0.44 1.42
C VAL A 12 -12.85 -1.51 1.90
N VAL A 13 -13.54 -2.18 0.97
CA VAL A 13 -14.52 -3.24 1.30
C VAL A 13 -13.82 -4.53 1.76
N LEU A 14 -12.70 -4.92 1.15
CA LEU A 14 -11.88 -6.04 1.63
C LEU A 14 -11.27 -5.74 3.00
N TYR A 15 -10.91 -4.52 3.26
CA TYR A 15 -10.45 -4.04 4.56
C TYR A 15 -11.57 -4.17 5.63
N GLN A 16 -12.80 -3.85 5.29
CA GLN A 16 -13.98 -4.03 6.16
C GLN A 16 -14.33 -5.53 6.36
N LEU A 17 -14.30 -6.34 5.30
CA LEU A 17 -14.60 -7.78 5.36
C LEU A 17 -13.53 -8.57 6.14
N TYR A 18 -12.25 -8.20 6.03
CA TYR A 18 -11.17 -8.84 6.78
C TYR A 18 -11.26 -8.53 8.29
N ALA A 19 -11.73 -7.37 8.68
CA ALA A 19 -11.97 -6.99 10.07
C ALA A 19 -13.10 -7.79 10.73
N VAL A 20 -14.09 -8.25 9.94
CA VAL A 20 -15.26 -9.03 10.43
C VAL A 20 -15.00 -10.54 10.43
N LEU A 21 -14.20 -11.08 9.51
CA LEU A 21 -13.93 -12.53 9.37
C LEU A 21 -12.69 -13.04 10.13
N GLY A 22 -11.90 -12.14 10.74
CA GLY A 22 -10.64 -12.48 11.43
C GLY A 22 -10.77 -13.20 12.78
N ARG A 23 -11.98 -13.51 13.25
CA ARG A 23 -12.17 -14.34 14.46
C ARG A 23 -12.22 -15.82 14.10
N ARG A 24 -11.08 -16.46 13.87
CA ARG A 24 -10.98 -17.93 13.92
C ARG A 24 -10.31 -18.34 15.21
N MET A 25 -11.11 -18.95 16.08
CA MET A 25 -10.70 -19.73 17.24
C MET A 25 -9.67 -20.78 16.85
N GLY A 26 -8.65 -20.93 17.71
CA GLY A 26 -7.59 -21.90 17.58
C GLY A 26 -8.09 -23.34 17.46
N ARG A 27 -7.41 -24.10 16.62
CA ARG A 27 -7.51 -25.56 16.57
C ARG A 27 -6.19 -26.12 17.04
N GLN A 28 -6.25 -26.92 18.10
CA GLN A 28 -5.12 -27.67 18.64
C GLN A 28 -4.60 -28.71 17.65
N PRO A 29 -3.30 -29.01 17.62
CA PRO A 29 -2.75 -30.07 16.80
C PRO A 29 -2.94 -31.42 17.55
N GLY A 30 -3.73 -32.29 16.95
CA GLY A 30 -3.87 -33.69 17.36
C GLY A 30 -3.42 -34.57 16.20
N ASP A 31 -2.43 -35.39 16.51
CA ASP A 31 -2.04 -36.65 15.89
C ASP A 31 -2.36 -36.94 14.42
N ALA A 32 -1.32 -36.96 13.59
CA ALA A 32 -1.32 -37.70 12.34
C ALA A 32 0.00 -38.50 12.19
N LYS A 33 -0.14 -39.82 12.12
CA LYS A 33 0.90 -40.83 11.84
C LYS A 33 1.59 -40.52 10.47
N PRO A 34 2.88 -40.85 10.33
CA PRO A 34 3.58 -40.69 9.05
C PRO A 34 3.16 -41.80 8.06
N ALA A 35 2.74 -41.38 6.87
CA ALA A 35 2.53 -42.28 5.74
C ALA A 35 3.80 -42.33 4.87
N PRO A 36 4.10 -43.45 4.15
CA PRO A 36 5.36 -43.65 3.45
C PRO A 36 5.48 -42.80 2.21
N ALA A 37 6.70 -42.29 1.97
CA ALA A 37 7.07 -41.44 0.86
C ALA A 37 6.86 -42.15 -0.50
N ARG A 38 6.06 -41.52 -1.38
CA ARG A 38 6.01 -41.82 -2.80
C ARG A 38 7.06 -40.98 -3.55
N PRO A 39 7.68 -41.50 -4.63
CA PRO A 39 8.65 -40.76 -5.42
C PRO A 39 7.98 -39.54 -6.05
N ALA A 40 8.62 -38.39 -5.91
CA ALA A 40 8.16 -37.13 -6.48
C ALA A 40 8.12 -37.22 -8.02
N ALA A 41 6.94 -37.12 -8.60
CA ALA A 41 6.79 -36.80 -10.03
C ALA A 41 7.33 -35.38 -10.22
N ARG A 42 8.22 -35.23 -11.21
CA ARG A 42 8.72 -33.92 -11.65
C ARG A 42 7.54 -33.08 -12.12
N GLU A 43 7.20 -32.04 -11.39
CA GLU A 43 6.28 -31.02 -11.85
C GLU A 43 6.83 -30.37 -13.14
N PRO A 44 5.98 -30.10 -14.16
CA PRO A 44 6.39 -29.37 -15.33
C PRO A 44 6.84 -27.96 -14.88
N LEU A 45 8.05 -27.57 -15.31
CA LEU A 45 8.60 -26.23 -15.12
C LEU A 45 7.56 -25.20 -15.57
N ARG A 46 7.02 -24.45 -14.63
CA ARG A 46 6.25 -23.22 -14.94
C ARG A 46 7.18 -22.31 -15.72
N PRO A 47 6.68 -21.63 -16.78
CA PRO A 47 7.49 -20.61 -17.45
C PRO A 47 8.02 -19.66 -16.40
N ALA A 48 9.33 -19.45 -16.37
CA ALA A 48 9.96 -18.50 -15.47
C ALA A 48 9.30 -17.12 -15.72
N GLU A 49 8.67 -16.55 -14.70
CA GLU A 49 8.30 -15.13 -14.72
C GLU A 49 9.57 -14.35 -15.06
N GLU A 50 9.48 -13.50 -16.10
CA GLU A 50 10.62 -12.66 -16.50
C GLU A 50 11.11 -11.85 -15.28
N PRO A 51 12.43 -11.76 -15.08
CA PRO A 51 12.97 -11.18 -13.86
C PRO A 51 12.56 -9.71 -13.73
N LYS A 52 11.68 -9.44 -12.75
CA LYS A 52 11.28 -8.09 -12.30
C LYS A 52 12.46 -7.09 -12.23
N PRO A 53 13.71 -7.47 -11.84
CA PRO A 53 14.86 -6.57 -11.76
C PRO A 53 15.23 -5.85 -13.06
N ARG A 54 14.93 -6.41 -14.22
CA ARG A 54 15.34 -5.82 -15.52
C ARG A 54 14.46 -4.63 -15.92
N LEU A 55 13.14 -4.74 -15.76
CA LEU A 55 12.20 -3.66 -16.06
C LEU A 55 12.36 -2.49 -15.07
N GLU A 56 12.67 -2.80 -13.80
CA GLU A 56 12.98 -1.80 -12.79
C GLU A 56 14.25 -1.03 -13.13
N ALA A 57 15.30 -1.72 -13.56
CA ALA A 57 16.57 -1.12 -13.96
C ALA A 57 16.42 -0.21 -15.19
N GLU A 58 15.66 -0.61 -16.20
CA GLU A 58 15.39 0.17 -17.41
C GLU A 58 14.59 1.44 -17.12
N GLY A 59 13.52 1.33 -16.34
CA GLY A 59 12.72 2.49 -15.92
C GLY A 59 13.51 3.48 -15.06
N LEU A 60 14.33 2.98 -14.15
CA LEU A 60 15.20 3.81 -13.32
C LEU A 60 16.28 4.53 -14.16
N ALA A 61 16.87 3.85 -15.14
CA ALA A 61 17.84 4.45 -16.03
C ALA A 61 17.20 5.56 -16.89
N ALA A 62 15.99 5.33 -17.42
CA ALA A 62 15.25 6.33 -18.17
C ALA A 62 14.93 7.57 -17.31
N LEU A 63 14.47 7.36 -16.07
CA LEU A 63 14.19 8.45 -15.14
C LEU A 63 15.46 9.27 -14.83
N ARG A 64 16.59 8.60 -14.54
CA ARG A 64 17.87 9.28 -14.28
C ARG A 64 18.41 10.04 -15.49
N THR A 65 18.13 9.58 -16.69
CA THR A 65 18.49 10.32 -17.90
C THR A 65 17.71 11.63 -18.00
N ARG A 66 16.43 11.63 -17.59
CA ARG A 66 15.57 12.81 -17.63
C ARG A 66 15.73 13.72 -16.42
N ASP A 67 15.94 13.14 -15.24
CA ASP A 67 16.24 13.83 -13.98
C ASP A 67 17.52 13.23 -13.35
N PRO A 68 18.72 13.77 -13.70
CA PRO A 68 20.00 13.27 -13.17
C PRO A 68 20.15 13.39 -11.65
N ARG A 69 19.29 14.19 -11.00
CA ARG A 69 19.31 14.36 -9.53
C ARG A 69 18.41 13.37 -8.81
N PHE A 70 17.68 12.51 -9.53
CA PHE A 70 16.85 11.49 -8.91
C PHE A 70 17.70 10.46 -8.18
N ASP A 71 17.53 10.41 -6.86
CA ASP A 71 18.16 9.45 -5.96
C ASP A 71 17.08 8.49 -5.41
N PRO A 72 17.15 7.19 -5.70
CA PRO A 72 16.19 6.20 -5.21
C PRO A 72 16.14 6.08 -3.69
N GLU A 73 17.28 6.19 -3.00
CA GLU A 73 17.32 6.09 -1.54
C GLU A 73 16.64 7.29 -0.89
N HIS A 74 16.93 8.49 -1.39
CA HIS A 74 16.28 9.71 -0.95
C HIS A 74 14.78 9.67 -1.24
N PHE A 75 14.38 9.18 -2.44
CA PHE A 75 12.98 8.97 -2.78
C PHE A 75 12.29 8.01 -1.80
N LEU A 76 12.88 6.83 -1.53
CA LEU A 76 12.31 5.85 -0.61
C LEU A 76 12.21 6.37 0.83
N GLN A 77 13.15 7.23 1.26
CA GLN A 77 13.04 7.89 2.54
C GLN A 77 11.83 8.83 2.59
N GLY A 78 11.66 9.67 1.57
CA GLY A 78 10.49 10.53 1.42
C GLY A 78 9.18 9.75 1.33
N ALA A 79 9.17 8.65 0.56
CA ALA A 79 8.01 7.79 0.40
C ALA A 79 7.57 7.12 1.72
N ARG A 80 8.53 6.69 2.58
CA ARG A 80 8.21 6.20 3.94
C ARG A 80 7.56 7.27 4.80
N SER A 81 8.11 8.48 4.79
CA SER A 81 7.56 9.60 5.54
C SER A 81 6.14 9.98 5.05
N ALA A 82 5.94 9.99 3.73
CA ALA A 82 4.63 10.23 3.12
C ALA A 82 3.62 9.13 3.51
N TYR A 83 4.04 7.85 3.45
CA TYR A 83 3.22 6.71 3.85
C TYR A 83 2.71 6.87 5.30
N GLU A 84 3.61 7.12 6.25
CA GLU A 84 3.23 7.31 7.65
C GLU A 84 2.28 8.50 7.84
N THR A 85 2.57 9.62 7.16
CA THR A 85 1.75 10.83 7.24
C THR A 85 0.34 10.60 6.67
N ILE A 86 0.25 9.92 5.51
CA ILE A 86 -1.02 9.63 4.87
C ILE A 86 -1.84 8.63 5.70
N VAL A 87 -1.24 7.55 6.20
CA VAL A 87 -1.96 6.57 7.03
C VAL A 87 -2.46 7.19 8.33
N ARG A 88 -1.64 8.00 9.03
CA ARG A 88 -2.07 8.72 10.23
C ARG A 88 -3.14 9.77 9.91
N GLY A 89 -2.95 10.55 8.84
CA GLY A 89 -3.91 11.57 8.41
C GLY A 89 -5.25 10.97 8.01
N PHE A 90 -5.25 9.85 7.30
CA PHE A 90 -6.46 9.12 6.95
C PHE A 90 -7.20 8.60 8.21
N ALA A 91 -6.48 8.00 9.15
CA ALA A 91 -7.05 7.53 10.39
C ALA A 91 -7.64 8.68 11.21
N ALA A 92 -6.93 9.79 11.31
CA ALA A 92 -7.38 10.98 12.05
C ALA A 92 -8.46 11.81 11.34
N GLY A 93 -8.75 11.55 10.05
CA GLY A 93 -9.64 12.37 9.23
C GLY A 93 -9.03 13.71 8.81
N ASP A 94 -7.72 13.85 8.86
CA ASP A 94 -7.01 15.09 8.51
C ASP A 94 -6.90 15.25 6.98
N ARG A 95 -7.98 15.76 6.39
CA ARG A 95 -8.09 16.00 4.95
C ARG A 95 -7.05 17.00 4.44
N GLU A 96 -6.63 17.96 5.28
CA GLU A 96 -5.66 18.98 4.88
C GLU A 96 -4.26 18.37 4.72
N ALA A 97 -3.83 17.55 5.66
CA ALA A 97 -2.57 16.82 5.54
C ALA A 97 -2.56 15.89 4.31
N LEU A 98 -3.69 15.22 4.04
CA LEU A 98 -3.83 14.34 2.86
C LEU A 98 -3.71 15.10 1.54
N ARG A 99 -4.36 16.25 1.38
CA ARG A 99 -4.32 17.05 0.14
C ARG A 99 -2.93 17.52 -0.27
N ARG A 100 -1.99 17.55 0.66
CA ARG A 100 -0.59 17.91 0.37
C ARG A 100 0.21 16.78 -0.27
N LEU A 101 -0.22 15.53 -0.07
CA LEU A 101 0.53 14.33 -0.44
C LEU A 101 -0.21 13.45 -1.44
N VAL A 102 -1.53 13.61 -1.55
CA VAL A 102 -2.42 12.77 -2.36
C VAL A 102 -2.94 13.60 -3.54
N ALA A 103 -2.85 13.05 -4.74
CA ALA A 103 -3.38 13.70 -5.93
C ALA A 103 -4.91 13.80 -5.88
N PRO A 104 -5.52 14.82 -6.52
CA PRO A 104 -6.97 15.06 -6.46
C PRO A 104 -7.80 13.83 -6.85
N GLU A 105 -7.33 13.05 -7.84
CA GLU A 105 -8.02 11.85 -8.32
C GLU A 105 -8.10 10.76 -7.27
N ALA A 106 -7.04 10.60 -6.48
CA ALA A 106 -6.99 9.62 -5.39
C ALA A 106 -7.69 10.16 -4.13
N MET A 107 -7.67 11.48 -3.90
CA MET A 107 -8.21 12.12 -2.70
C MET A 107 -9.70 11.82 -2.49
N THR A 108 -10.49 11.72 -3.56
CA THR A 108 -11.92 11.39 -3.49
C THR A 108 -12.18 10.09 -2.72
N ALA A 109 -11.37 9.06 -2.92
CA ALA A 109 -11.53 7.79 -2.22
C ALA A 109 -11.16 7.90 -0.73
N PHE A 110 -10.14 8.68 -0.39
CA PHE A 110 -9.78 8.95 1.00
C PHE A 110 -10.90 9.72 1.71
N GLU A 111 -11.47 10.75 1.07
CA GLU A 111 -12.58 11.53 1.61
C GLU A 111 -13.81 10.65 1.85
N GLN A 112 -14.19 9.79 0.88
CA GLN A 112 -15.30 8.84 1.05
C GLN A 112 -15.09 7.89 2.24
N GLY A 113 -13.87 7.38 2.43
CA GLY A 113 -13.55 6.50 3.55
C GLY A 113 -13.64 7.22 4.91
N ILE A 114 -13.22 8.48 4.96
CA ILE A 114 -13.32 9.32 6.17
C ILE A 114 -14.80 9.62 6.46
N ASP A 115 -15.56 10.06 5.46
CA ASP A 115 -16.98 10.39 5.58
C ASP A 115 -17.80 9.20 6.07
N ALA A 116 -17.57 8.01 5.53
CA ALA A 116 -18.24 6.78 5.95
C ALA A 116 -17.96 6.46 7.42
N ARG A 117 -16.72 6.60 7.87
CA ARG A 117 -16.33 6.36 9.26
C ARG A 117 -16.93 7.40 10.21
N GLU A 118 -16.93 8.67 9.81
CA GLU A 118 -17.56 9.75 10.57
C GLU A 118 -19.08 9.58 10.66
N ALA A 119 -19.75 9.17 9.57
CA ALA A 119 -21.19 8.90 9.59
C ALA A 119 -21.59 7.76 10.54
N GLU A 120 -20.69 6.80 10.77
CA GLU A 120 -20.87 5.73 11.76
C GLU A 120 -20.49 6.18 13.19
N GLY A 121 -20.15 7.44 13.39
CA GLY A 121 -19.72 7.98 14.69
C GLY A 121 -18.40 7.35 15.19
N ARG A 122 -17.55 6.87 14.28
CA ARG A 122 -16.28 6.23 14.61
C ARG A 122 -15.10 7.17 14.36
N SER A 123 -14.11 7.08 15.23
CA SER A 123 -12.80 7.70 15.07
C SER A 123 -11.71 6.64 15.14
N GLU A 124 -10.60 6.88 14.45
CA GLU A 124 -9.47 5.96 14.39
C GLU A 124 -8.17 6.70 14.68
N ALA A 125 -7.25 6.04 15.37
CA ALA A 125 -5.87 6.47 15.55
C ALA A 125 -4.93 5.32 15.24
N VAL A 126 -3.80 5.63 14.59
CA VAL A 126 -2.80 4.64 14.17
C VAL A 126 -1.45 4.97 14.77
N GLU A 127 -0.83 3.94 15.36
CA GLU A 127 0.52 4.00 15.91
C GLU A 127 1.39 2.94 15.22
N PHE A 128 2.41 3.36 14.47
CA PHE A 128 3.37 2.44 13.86
C PHE A 128 4.25 1.81 14.93
N GLN A 129 4.37 0.49 14.92
CA GLN A 129 5.23 -0.24 15.84
C GLN A 129 6.70 -0.15 15.39
N HIS A 130 6.93 -0.10 14.09
CA HIS A 130 8.22 0.08 13.44
C HIS A 130 8.09 0.99 12.23
N ALA A 131 9.20 1.56 11.78
CA ALA A 131 9.23 2.29 10.53
C ALA A 131 8.79 1.38 9.36
N PRO A 132 7.92 1.84 8.46
CA PRO A 132 7.49 1.06 7.30
C PRO A 132 8.69 0.66 6.44
N ARG A 133 8.73 -0.60 6.01
CA ARG A 133 9.66 -1.02 4.98
C ARG A 133 9.13 -0.58 3.62
N ALA A 134 10.00 0.00 2.80
CA ALA A 134 9.68 0.47 1.46
C ALA A 134 10.75 -0.03 0.48
N ASP A 135 10.29 -0.71 -0.57
CA ASP A 135 11.15 -1.22 -1.65
C ASP A 135 10.59 -0.70 -2.99
N LEU A 136 11.47 -0.34 -3.92
CA LEU A 136 11.04 -0.02 -5.30
C LEU A 136 10.43 -1.27 -5.93
N ASP A 137 9.28 -1.10 -6.61
CA ASP A 137 8.64 -2.17 -7.34
C ASP A 137 8.66 -1.91 -8.85
N LYS A 138 8.40 -0.67 -9.29
CA LYS A 138 8.41 -0.30 -10.70
C LYS A 138 8.69 1.19 -10.88
N VAL A 139 9.43 1.52 -11.94
CA VAL A 139 9.62 2.91 -12.39
C VAL A 139 9.16 3.04 -13.83
N GLU A 140 8.33 4.04 -14.10
CA GLU A 140 7.79 4.33 -15.43
C GLU A 140 7.97 5.82 -15.76
N LEU A 141 8.33 6.09 -17.00
CA LEU A 141 8.41 7.44 -17.53
C LEU A 141 7.49 7.55 -18.76
N ASN A 142 6.48 8.40 -18.66
CA ASN A 142 5.52 8.66 -19.74
C ASN A 142 5.58 10.15 -20.12
N GLY A 143 6.36 10.47 -21.14
CA GLY A 143 6.69 11.86 -21.47
C GLY A 143 7.42 12.54 -20.33
N ASP A 144 6.85 13.59 -19.79
CA ASP A 144 7.40 14.34 -18.66
C ASP A 144 6.86 13.89 -17.29
N ARG A 145 6.00 12.88 -17.25
CA ARG A 145 5.46 12.31 -16.01
C ARG A 145 6.23 11.08 -15.61
N ALA A 146 6.87 11.15 -14.45
CA ALA A 146 7.52 10.02 -13.82
C ALA A 146 6.58 9.38 -12.80
N ARG A 147 6.48 8.05 -12.83
CA ARG A 147 5.75 7.24 -11.86
C ARG A 147 6.68 6.26 -11.19
N VAL A 148 6.64 6.23 -9.88
CA VAL A 148 7.40 5.27 -9.08
C VAL A 148 6.44 4.49 -8.21
N ARG A 149 6.37 3.18 -8.45
CA ARG A 149 5.60 2.27 -7.61
C ARG A 149 6.51 1.69 -6.55
N THR A 150 6.05 1.77 -5.32
CA THR A 150 6.76 1.36 -4.12
C THR A 150 5.95 0.32 -3.39
N ARG A 151 6.58 -0.78 -3.00
CA ARG A 151 5.99 -1.80 -2.14
C ARG A 151 6.23 -1.42 -0.69
N PHE A 152 5.16 -1.29 0.10
CA PHE A 152 5.22 -1.06 1.53
C PHE A 152 4.84 -2.32 2.31
N LEU A 153 5.60 -2.57 3.38
CA LEU A 153 5.24 -3.51 4.44
C LEU A 153 5.22 -2.72 5.75
N ALA A 154 4.10 -2.73 6.44
CA ALA A 154 3.96 -1.98 7.68
C ALA A 154 3.25 -2.78 8.76
N GLU A 155 3.63 -2.52 10.01
CA GLU A 155 2.99 -3.04 11.21
C GLU A 155 2.58 -1.86 12.08
N PHE A 156 1.31 -1.78 12.40
CA PHE A 156 0.79 -0.71 13.23
C PHE A 156 -0.38 -1.17 14.08
N ARG A 157 -0.54 -0.48 15.20
CA ARG A 157 -1.70 -0.62 16.07
C ARG A 157 -2.75 0.39 15.70
N SER A 158 -3.95 -0.09 15.39
CA SER A 158 -5.13 0.73 15.15
C SER A 158 -5.99 0.72 16.39
N ARG A 159 -6.42 1.91 16.82
CA ARG A 159 -7.37 2.13 17.91
C ARG A 159 -8.59 2.82 17.35
N THR A 160 -9.70 2.11 17.33
CA THR A 160 -11.00 2.61 16.86
C THR A 160 -11.92 2.87 18.05
N LYS A 161 -12.54 4.05 18.09
CA LYS A 161 -13.58 4.39 19.06
C LYS A 161 -14.88 4.64 18.32
N GLY A 162 -15.97 4.12 18.83
CA GLY A 162 -17.31 4.27 18.26
C GLY A 162 -18.41 4.11 19.31
N PRO A 163 -19.68 4.14 18.88
CA PRO A 163 -20.83 3.99 19.76
C PRO A 163 -20.85 2.71 20.59
N GLU A 164 -20.24 1.63 20.07
CA GLU A 164 -20.17 0.32 20.72
C GLU A 164 -18.96 0.15 21.65
N GLY A 165 -18.11 1.19 21.77
CA GLY A 165 -16.92 1.17 22.62
C GLY A 165 -15.62 1.40 21.86
N GLU A 166 -14.54 0.90 22.44
CA GLU A 166 -13.18 1.01 21.90
C GLU A 166 -12.64 -0.38 21.52
N ALA A 167 -12.04 -0.48 20.32
CA ALA A 167 -11.34 -1.66 19.84
C ALA A 167 -9.87 -1.32 19.52
N VAL A 168 -8.99 -2.26 19.79
CA VAL A 168 -7.55 -2.14 19.48
C VAL A 168 -7.13 -3.38 18.68
N ASP A 169 -6.57 -3.15 17.49
CA ASP A 169 -6.12 -4.19 16.59
C ASP A 169 -4.66 -3.95 16.16
N ASP A 170 -3.84 -5.00 16.21
CA ASP A 170 -2.51 -4.98 15.58
C ASP A 170 -2.64 -5.45 14.13
N ARG A 171 -2.20 -4.62 13.19
CA ARG A 171 -2.36 -4.83 11.76
C ARG A 171 -1.04 -4.93 11.05
N ARG A 172 -0.98 -5.84 10.07
CA ARG A 172 0.09 -5.93 9.08
C ARG A 172 -0.49 -5.66 7.71
N THR A 173 0.15 -4.78 6.95
CA THR A 173 -0.25 -4.45 5.59
C THR A 173 0.89 -4.68 4.62
N ALA A 174 0.51 -5.12 3.40
CA ALA A 174 1.39 -5.18 2.24
C ALA A 174 0.67 -4.45 1.10
N GLU A 175 1.25 -3.35 0.63
CA GLU A 175 0.58 -2.44 -0.31
C GLU A 175 1.56 -1.97 -1.38
N LEU A 176 1.02 -1.68 -2.56
CA LEU A 176 1.71 -1.04 -3.68
C LEU A 176 1.19 0.38 -3.83
N TRP A 177 2.05 1.35 -3.63
CA TRP A 177 1.73 2.77 -3.74
C TRP A 177 2.44 3.37 -4.94
N THR A 178 1.69 4.00 -5.84
CA THR A 178 2.25 4.69 -7.01
C THR A 178 2.29 6.19 -6.74
N PHE A 179 3.50 6.74 -6.75
CA PHE A 179 3.75 8.18 -6.69
C PHE A 179 4.02 8.71 -8.08
N GLU A 180 3.52 9.90 -8.38
CA GLU A 180 3.73 10.60 -9.64
C GLU A 180 4.38 11.97 -9.40
N ARG A 181 5.23 12.38 -10.35
CA ARG A 181 5.79 13.73 -10.40
C ARG A 181 5.86 14.20 -11.85
N ASP A 182 5.50 15.46 -12.09
CA ASP A 182 5.74 16.15 -13.34
C ASP A 182 7.16 16.72 -13.33
N LEU A 183 8.02 16.25 -14.22
CA LEU A 183 9.42 16.65 -14.31
C LEU A 183 9.62 18.05 -14.92
N THR A 184 8.58 18.63 -15.51
CA THR A 184 8.59 20.03 -16.00
C THR A 184 8.18 21.02 -14.92
N SER A 185 7.52 20.54 -13.85
CA SER A 185 7.12 21.37 -12.73
C SER A 185 8.34 21.79 -11.89
N PRO A 186 8.38 23.05 -11.42
CA PRO A 186 9.38 23.49 -10.44
C PRO A 186 9.19 22.80 -9.07
N ASP A 187 8.02 22.24 -8.78
CA ASP A 187 7.73 21.50 -7.56
C ASP A 187 8.44 20.14 -7.60
N PRO A 188 9.38 19.87 -6.69
CA PRO A 188 10.10 18.60 -6.63
C PRO A 188 9.30 17.48 -5.96
N ASN A 189 8.11 17.76 -5.43
CA ASN A 189 7.35 16.83 -4.62
C ASN A 189 6.69 15.73 -5.47
N TRP A 190 6.62 14.55 -4.88
CA TRP A 190 5.90 13.40 -5.41
C TRP A 190 4.52 13.34 -4.74
N THR A 191 3.48 13.07 -5.52
CA THR A 191 2.11 12.92 -5.03
C THR A 191 1.63 11.49 -5.21
N LEU A 192 0.90 10.97 -4.22
CA LEU A 192 0.28 9.65 -4.30
C LEU A 192 -0.89 9.69 -5.28
N VAL A 193 -0.82 8.88 -6.34
CA VAL A 193 -1.88 8.77 -7.35
C VAL A 193 -2.66 7.45 -7.26
N ARG A 194 -2.09 6.41 -6.62
CA ARG A 194 -2.73 5.09 -6.56
C ARG A 194 -2.25 4.26 -5.39
N VAL A 195 -3.19 3.51 -4.80
CA VAL A 195 -2.93 2.49 -3.78
C VAL A 195 -3.56 1.17 -4.24
N GLU A 196 -2.82 0.08 -4.13
CA GLU A 196 -3.24 -1.28 -4.48
C GLU A 196 -2.79 -2.25 -3.38
N ALA A 197 -3.55 -3.32 -3.15
CA ALA A 197 -3.06 -4.40 -2.29
C ALA A 197 -1.89 -5.11 -2.98
N ALA A 198 -0.82 -5.40 -2.26
CA ALA A 198 0.23 -6.26 -2.78
C ALA A 198 -0.25 -7.72 -2.69
N GLU A 199 -0.11 -8.46 -3.81
CA GLU A 199 -0.32 -9.91 -3.78
C GLU A 199 0.70 -10.57 -2.85
N ALA A 200 0.20 -11.55 -2.05
CA ALA A 200 1.00 -12.28 -1.09
C ALA A 200 1.89 -13.34 -1.77
#